data_660fae1b0a452e8cfa059b00fe4d32f2
#
_entry.id   660fae1b0a452e8cfa059b00fe4d32f2
#
_cell.length_a   1.000
_cell.length_b   1.000
_cell.length_c   1.000
_cell.angle_alpha   90.00
_cell.angle_beta   90.00
_cell.angle_gamma   90.00
#
_symmetry.space_group_name_H-M   'P 1'
#
loop_
_entity.id
_entity.type
_entity.pdbx_description
1 polymer ?
#
loop_
_entity_poly.entity_id
_entity_poly.type
_entity_poly.pdbx_seq_one_letter_code
_entity_poly.pdbx_strand_id
1 'polypeptide(L)'
;MAAYIYSYLIMIIIGFILSLNRQSHRLETRKLICISASIILLVIIGFRHPSMGVDLQYGKPGGYLGSFVAINNMSWSEVLTTKYQNYERGYIILNKLIGVISTKEQSLLIVSCILSIFPII
;
A
#
# COMPACT_ATOMS: atom_id res chain seq x y z
N MET A 1 15.71 1.96 7.90
CA MET A 1 16.08 0.52 7.86
C MET A 1 15.65 -0.21 9.15
N ALA A 2 15.96 0.29 10.35
CA ALA A 2 15.61 -0.39 11.61
C ALA A 2 14.12 -0.75 11.75
N ALA A 3 13.20 0.15 11.39
CA ALA A 3 11.75 -0.09 11.51
C ALA A 3 11.27 -1.33 10.73
N TYR A 4 11.83 -1.59 9.56
CA TYR A 4 11.48 -2.77 8.77
C TYR A 4 11.99 -4.07 9.39
N ILE A 5 13.19 -4.02 9.99
CA ILE A 5 13.77 -5.18 10.68
C ILE A 5 12.90 -5.54 11.89
N TYR A 6 12.48 -4.56 12.68
CA TYR A 6 11.59 -4.79 13.83
C TYR A 6 10.22 -5.35 13.39
N SER A 7 9.67 -4.87 12.28
CA SER A 7 8.39 -5.38 11.79
C SER A 7 8.48 -6.83 11.31
N TYR A 8 9.56 -7.21 10.63
CA TYR A 8 9.79 -8.61 10.27
C TYR A 8 9.98 -9.50 11.49
N LEU A 9 10.74 -9.02 12.49
CA LEU A 9 10.93 -9.76 13.75
C LEU A 9 9.59 -9.97 14.48
N ILE A 10 8.76 -8.94 14.57
CA ILE A 10 7.43 -9.03 15.20
C ILE A 10 6.56 -10.05 14.44
N MET A 11 6.55 -10.03 13.10
CA MET A 11 5.79 -11.00 12.30
C MET A 11 6.28 -12.44 12.52
N ILE A 12 7.60 -12.65 12.58
CA ILE A 12 8.19 -13.97 12.84
C ILE A 12 7.79 -14.45 14.24
N ILE A 13 7.87 -13.59 15.25
CA ILE A 13 7.50 -13.93 16.63
C ILE A 13 6.01 -14.29 16.72
N ILE A 14 5.12 -13.49 16.12
CA ILE A 14 3.68 -13.76 16.09
C ILE A 14 3.40 -15.09 15.36
N GLY A 15 4.00 -15.29 14.19
CA GLY A 15 3.87 -16.54 13.44
C GLY A 15 4.35 -17.75 14.24
N PHE A 16 5.46 -17.62 14.96
CA PHE A 16 6.00 -18.68 15.80
C PHE A 16 5.08 -18.99 16.99
N ILE A 17 4.60 -17.99 17.71
CA ILE A 17 3.67 -18.16 18.85
C ILE A 17 2.38 -18.84 18.38
N LEU A 18 1.82 -18.42 17.24
CA LEU A 18 0.61 -19.01 16.68
C LEU A 18 0.84 -20.44 16.18
N SER A 19 2.06 -20.76 15.70
CA SER A 19 2.41 -22.12 15.26
C SER A 19 2.58 -23.11 16.42
N LEU A 20 2.97 -22.64 17.59
CA LEU A 20 3.08 -23.46 18.81
C LEU A 20 1.71 -23.90 19.35
N ASN A 21 0.65 -23.22 18.96
CA ASN A 21 -0.70 -23.61 19.36
C ASN A 21 -1.11 -24.88 18.60
N ARG A 22 -1.39 -25.96 19.34
CA ARG A 22 -1.76 -27.30 18.81
C ARG A 22 -3.00 -27.30 17.91
N GLN A 23 -3.76 -26.19 17.90
CA GLN A 23 -4.90 -25.95 17.02
C GLN A 23 -4.51 -25.28 15.67
N SER A 24 -3.24 -25.05 15.41
CA SER A 24 -2.76 -24.34 14.20
C SER A 24 -3.11 -25.04 12.87
N HIS A 25 -3.54 -26.29 12.91
CA HIS A 25 -4.02 -27.03 11.72
C HIS A 25 -5.45 -26.67 11.30
N ARG A 26 -6.21 -25.95 12.13
CA ARG A 26 -7.55 -25.51 11.74
C ARG A 26 -7.47 -24.34 10.74
N LEU A 27 -8.31 -24.41 9.73
CA LEU A 27 -8.40 -23.42 8.65
C LEU A 27 -8.60 -21.99 9.20
N GLU A 28 -9.35 -21.85 10.29
CA GLU A 28 -9.61 -20.59 10.99
C GLU A 28 -8.35 -19.97 11.59
N THR A 29 -7.47 -20.77 12.18
CA THR A 29 -6.21 -20.26 12.74
C THR A 29 -5.29 -19.74 11.64
N ARG A 30 -5.23 -20.41 10.48
CA ARG A 30 -4.46 -19.93 9.33
C ARG A 30 -5.00 -18.60 8.79
N LYS A 31 -6.33 -18.45 8.69
CA LYS A 31 -6.96 -17.19 8.30
C LYS A 31 -6.62 -16.08 9.27
N LEU A 32 -6.69 -16.32 10.57
CA LEU A 32 -6.33 -15.32 11.60
C LEU A 32 -4.87 -14.89 11.48
N ILE A 33 -3.95 -15.80 11.21
CA ILE A 33 -2.53 -15.50 10.96
C ILE A 33 -2.38 -14.60 9.73
N CYS A 34 -3.03 -14.94 8.62
CA CYS A 34 -2.97 -14.13 7.40
C CYS A 34 -3.56 -12.73 7.63
N ILE A 35 -4.69 -12.63 8.31
CA ILE A 35 -5.33 -11.34 8.60
C ILE A 35 -4.44 -10.49 9.51
N SER A 36 -3.89 -11.06 10.58
CA SER A 36 -3.01 -10.31 11.50
C SER A 36 -1.72 -9.84 10.81
N ALA A 37 -1.10 -10.69 10.01
CA ALA A 37 0.06 -10.31 9.22
C ALA A 37 -0.26 -9.19 8.21
N SER A 38 -1.42 -9.28 7.56
CA SER A 38 -1.90 -8.28 6.62
C SER A 38 -2.14 -6.92 7.28
N ILE A 39 -2.74 -6.91 8.48
CA ILE A 39 -2.95 -5.68 9.25
C ILE A 39 -1.61 -5.04 9.64
N ILE A 40 -0.65 -5.84 10.11
CA ILE A 40 0.68 -5.34 10.48
C ILE A 40 1.37 -4.73 9.27
N LEU A 41 1.34 -5.41 8.11
CA LEU A 41 1.91 -4.89 6.87
C LEU A 41 1.23 -3.59 6.44
N LEU A 42 -0.10 -3.52 6.51
CA LEU A 42 -0.86 -2.32 6.18
C LEU A 42 -0.45 -1.14 7.06
N VAL A 43 -0.33 -1.34 8.36
CA VAL A 43 0.11 -0.28 9.28
C VAL A 43 1.52 0.19 8.95
N ILE A 44 2.46 -0.72 8.73
CA ILE A 44 3.85 -0.38 8.49
C ILE A 44 4.05 0.31 7.14
N ILE A 45 3.44 -0.23 6.08
CA ILE A 45 3.62 0.30 4.72
C ILE A 45 2.72 1.51 4.50
N GLY A 46 1.47 1.45 4.96
CA GLY A 46 0.49 2.53 4.77
C GLY A 46 0.81 3.80 5.55
N PHE A 47 1.38 3.66 6.74
CA PHE A 47 1.74 4.79 7.60
C PHE A 47 3.23 5.17 7.54
N ARG A 48 4.01 4.54 6.65
CA ARG A 48 5.39 4.99 6.45
C ARG A 48 5.44 6.42 5.94
N HIS A 49 6.47 7.15 6.35
CA HIS A 49 6.66 8.53 5.87
C HIS A 49 6.89 8.53 4.34
N PRO A 50 6.26 9.45 3.58
CA PRO A 50 6.37 9.51 2.11
C PRO A 50 7.80 9.68 1.58
N SER A 51 8.73 10.22 2.39
CA SER A 51 10.15 10.32 2.01
C SER A 51 10.92 8.99 2.09
N MET A 52 10.32 7.94 2.68
CA MET A 52 10.94 6.62 2.77
C MET A 52 10.54 5.78 1.56
N GLY A 53 11.43 5.70 0.61
CA GLY A 53 11.30 4.81 -0.56
C GLY A 53 11.86 5.48 -1.80
N VAL A 54 12.80 4.80 -2.45
CA VAL A 54 13.45 5.28 -3.67
C VAL A 54 12.43 5.49 -4.79
N ASP A 55 11.41 4.62 -4.82
CA ASP A 55 10.38 4.63 -5.86
C ASP A 55 9.32 5.72 -5.66
N LEU A 56 9.16 6.22 -4.43
CA LEU A 56 8.15 7.23 -4.12
C LEU A 56 8.59 8.63 -4.57
N GLN A 57 9.89 8.90 -4.58
CA GLN A 57 10.51 10.17 -5.03
C GLN A 57 9.70 11.41 -4.61
N TYR A 58 9.48 11.55 -3.31
CA TYR A 58 8.74 12.69 -2.75
C TYR A 58 9.27 14.02 -3.29
N GLY A 59 8.37 14.85 -3.81
CA GLY A 59 8.72 16.17 -4.36
C GLY A 59 9.47 16.17 -5.70
N LYS A 60 9.69 14.99 -6.33
CA LYS A 60 10.32 14.93 -7.67
C LYS A 60 9.29 14.55 -8.72
N PRO A 61 9.29 15.22 -9.89
CA PRO A 61 8.49 14.78 -11.02
C PRO A 61 8.99 13.40 -11.49
N GLY A 62 8.09 12.43 -11.57
CA GLY A 62 8.40 11.07 -12.05
C GLY A 62 8.31 9.96 -11.01
N GLY A 63 8.24 10.27 -9.71
CA GLY A 63 7.93 9.28 -8.67
C GLY A 63 6.43 9.04 -8.54
N TYR A 64 6.04 7.94 -7.89
CA TYR A 64 4.62 7.61 -7.69
C TYR A 64 3.84 8.73 -7.00
N LEU A 65 4.41 9.39 -6.00
CA LEU A 65 3.76 10.49 -5.28
C LEU A 65 3.69 11.76 -6.11
N GLY A 66 4.74 12.09 -6.85
CA GLY A 66 4.73 13.23 -7.77
C GLY A 66 3.71 13.05 -8.89
N SER A 67 3.59 11.84 -9.41
CA SER A 67 2.58 11.49 -10.42
C SER A 67 1.16 11.56 -9.86
N PHE A 68 0.93 11.15 -8.62
CA PHE A 68 -0.36 11.28 -7.94
C PHE A 68 -0.81 12.75 -7.86
N VAL A 69 0.07 13.65 -7.43
CA VAL A 69 -0.22 15.08 -7.37
C VAL A 69 -0.51 15.64 -8.76
N ALA A 70 0.32 15.30 -9.74
CA ALA A 70 0.12 15.76 -11.12
C ALA A 70 -1.21 15.28 -11.72
N ILE A 71 -1.55 14.00 -11.55
CA ILE A 71 -2.82 13.41 -12.03
C ILE A 71 -4.02 14.07 -11.35
N ASN A 72 -3.92 14.39 -10.07
CA ASN A 72 -5.00 15.07 -9.35
C ASN A 72 -5.29 16.47 -9.86
N ASN A 73 -4.29 17.16 -10.38
CA ASN A 73 -4.44 18.47 -10.97
C ASN A 73 -5.00 18.43 -12.41
N MET A 74 -5.03 17.26 -13.07
CA MET A 74 -5.60 17.12 -14.41
C MET A 74 -7.12 17.15 -14.36
N SER A 75 -7.73 17.60 -15.45
CA SER A 75 -9.19 17.45 -15.66
C SER A 75 -9.57 16.01 -15.92
N TRP A 76 -10.83 15.63 -15.68
CA TRP A 76 -11.30 14.27 -15.98
C TRP A 76 -11.20 13.92 -17.47
N SER A 77 -11.40 14.89 -18.37
CA SER A 77 -11.24 14.71 -19.81
C SER A 77 -9.79 14.36 -20.16
N GLU A 78 -8.82 15.03 -19.55
CA GLU A 78 -7.40 14.74 -19.75
C GLU A 78 -7.02 13.35 -19.23
N VAL A 79 -7.48 12.98 -18.03
CA VAL A 79 -7.25 11.65 -17.45
C VAL A 79 -7.72 10.52 -18.37
N LEU A 80 -8.84 10.71 -19.06
CA LEU A 80 -9.41 9.71 -19.95
C LEU A 80 -8.76 9.65 -21.34
N THR A 81 -8.23 10.78 -21.82
CA THR A 81 -7.71 10.90 -23.20
C THR A 81 -6.19 10.86 -23.26
N THR A 82 -5.50 11.39 -22.27
CA THR A 82 -4.05 11.58 -22.29
C THR A 82 -3.32 10.39 -21.68
N LYS A 83 -2.23 9.95 -22.29
CA LYS A 83 -1.24 9.07 -21.67
C LYS A 83 -0.33 9.94 -20.79
N TYR A 84 -0.36 9.70 -19.48
CA TYR A 84 0.58 10.34 -18.58
C TYR A 84 1.79 9.43 -18.37
N GLN A 85 2.94 9.85 -18.90
CA GLN A 85 4.18 9.05 -18.89
C GLN A 85 3.95 7.63 -19.46
N ASN A 86 4.54 6.62 -18.82
CA ASN A 86 4.39 5.22 -19.19
C ASN A 86 3.37 4.47 -18.31
N TYR A 87 2.52 5.21 -17.59
CA TYR A 87 1.53 4.59 -16.71
C TYR A 87 0.33 4.06 -17.48
N GLU A 88 -0.18 2.93 -17.01
CA GLU A 88 -1.41 2.34 -17.53
C GLU A 88 -2.62 3.21 -17.16
N ARG A 89 -3.62 3.22 -18.04
CA ARG A 89 -4.86 4.00 -17.83
C ARG A 89 -5.56 3.67 -16.52
N GLY A 90 -5.60 2.38 -16.15
CA GLY A 90 -6.18 1.94 -14.88
C GLY A 90 -5.51 2.59 -13.66
N TYR A 91 -4.20 2.69 -13.68
CA TYR A 91 -3.43 3.37 -12.62
C TYR A 91 -3.76 4.87 -12.55
N ILE A 92 -3.85 5.55 -13.70
CA ILE A 92 -4.16 6.99 -13.76
C ILE A 92 -5.57 7.25 -13.20
N ILE A 93 -6.57 6.46 -13.62
CA ILE A 93 -7.95 6.56 -13.14
C ILE A 93 -8.02 6.29 -11.63
N LEU A 94 -7.34 5.26 -11.14
CA LEU A 94 -7.28 4.93 -9.72
C LEU A 94 -6.72 6.09 -8.90
N ASN A 95 -5.60 6.68 -9.34
CA ASN A 95 -5.01 7.84 -8.67
C ASN A 95 -5.99 9.04 -8.62
N LYS A 96 -6.70 9.30 -9.71
CA LYS A 96 -7.70 10.36 -9.78
C LYS A 96 -8.86 10.12 -8.81
N LEU A 97 -9.36 8.88 -8.73
CA LEU A 97 -10.42 8.50 -7.80
C LEU A 97 -9.97 8.65 -6.34
N ILE A 98 -8.75 8.22 -6.02
CA ILE A 98 -8.17 8.41 -4.67
C ILE A 98 -8.08 9.91 -4.34
N GLY A 99 -7.65 10.72 -5.31
CA GLY A 99 -7.52 12.17 -5.14
C GLY A 99 -8.83 12.91 -4.90
N VAL A 100 -9.96 12.38 -5.38
CA VAL A 100 -11.30 12.90 -5.05
C VAL A 100 -11.64 12.69 -3.58
N ILE A 101 -11.20 11.56 -3.00
CA ILE A 101 -11.44 11.24 -1.59
C ILE A 101 -10.46 11.99 -0.69
N SER A 102 -9.20 12.04 -1.07
CA SER A 102 -8.16 12.69 -0.30
C SER A 102 -7.00 13.13 -1.20
N THR A 103 -6.64 14.40 -1.11
CA THR A 103 -5.49 14.98 -1.82
C THR A 103 -4.15 14.65 -1.16
N LYS A 104 -4.16 14.01 0.02
CA LYS A 104 -2.94 13.65 0.73
C LYS A 104 -2.26 12.45 0.05
N GLU A 105 -0.98 12.57 -0.20
CA GLU A 105 -0.15 11.51 -0.79
C GLU A 105 -0.17 10.20 0.01
N GLN A 106 -0.38 10.29 1.33
CA GLN A 106 -0.53 9.16 2.23
C GLN A 106 -1.71 8.25 1.83
N SER A 107 -2.77 8.82 1.29
CA SER A 107 -3.96 8.07 0.86
C SER A 107 -3.64 7.10 -0.26
N LEU A 108 -2.74 7.46 -1.18
CA LEU A 108 -2.29 6.57 -2.24
C LEU A 108 -1.59 5.32 -1.65
N LEU A 109 -0.72 5.52 -0.65
CA LEU A 109 -0.02 4.42 -0.01
C LEU A 109 -0.99 3.46 0.70
N ILE A 110 -1.93 4.01 1.45
CA ILE A 110 -2.94 3.22 2.18
C ILE A 110 -3.81 2.42 1.21
N VAL A 111 -4.35 3.05 0.17
CA VAL A 111 -5.22 2.36 -0.80
C VAL A 111 -4.43 1.30 -1.58
N SER A 112 -3.20 1.61 -2.00
CA SER A 112 -2.35 0.62 -2.67
C SER A 112 -2.06 -0.59 -1.80
N CYS A 113 -1.82 -0.39 -0.49
CA CYS A 113 -1.65 -1.48 0.47
C CYS A 113 -2.92 -2.31 0.62
N ILE A 114 -4.09 -1.67 0.76
CA ILE A 114 -5.37 -2.38 0.87
C ILE A 114 -5.61 -3.24 -0.37
N LEU A 115 -5.44 -2.67 -1.56
CA LEU A 115 -5.63 -3.41 -2.82
C LEU A 115 -4.65 -4.56 -2.99
N SER A 116 -3.42 -4.45 -2.47
CA SER A 116 -2.41 -5.50 -2.54
C SER A 116 -2.69 -6.66 -1.56
N ILE A 117 -3.36 -6.37 -0.45
CA ILE A 117 -3.64 -7.34 0.61
C ILE A 117 -4.99 -8.05 0.38
N PHE A 118 -5.95 -7.38 -0.25
CA PHE A 118 -7.30 -7.91 -0.46
C PHE A 118 -7.36 -9.32 -1.10
N PRO A 119 -6.52 -9.68 -2.10
CA PRO A 119 -6.54 -11.01 -2.69
C PRO A 119 -6.02 -12.13 -1.75
N ILE A 120 -5.41 -11.78 -0.61
CA ILE A 120 -4.77 -12.73 0.31
C ILE A 120 -5.73 -13.16 1.43
N ILE A 121 -6.79 -12.38 1.67
CA ILE A 121 -7.82 -12.62 2.71
C ILE A 121 -8.98 -13.41 2.12
#